data_e58c4dbe1db886f476b39b6030a5086b
#
_entry.id   e58c4dbe1db886f476b39b6030a5086b
#
_cell.length_a   1.000
_cell.length_b   1.000
_cell.length_c   1.000
_cell.angle_alpha   90.00
_cell.angle_beta   90.00
_cell.angle_gamma   90.00
#
_symmetry.space_group_name_H-M   'P 1'
#
loop_
_entity.id
_entity.type
_entity.pdbx_description
1 polymer ?
#
loop_
_entity_poly.entity_id
_entity_poly.type
_entity_poly.pdbx_seq_one_letter_code
_entity_poly.pdbx_strand_id
1 'polypeptide(L)'
;MSKHALITGITGQDGSYLAELLLEQGYEVYGIMRRNSVVDYGNVEHIKEKIHFIYADMTDVISLISAMRISQADEVYNLAAQSFVATSWEQPLATAEIDALGVTNMLEAIRAVKPECRFYQASTSEMFGLVQEMPQTEKTPFYPRSPYGVAKLYGHWITKNYRESYGLFACSGILFNHESERRGLEFVTRKITNAVARIKLGVQDHVELGNMDSKRDWGHSKDYVRAMWLMLQQDKPDD
;
A
#
# COMPACT_ATOMS: atom_id res chain seq x y z
N MET A 1 6.65 -23.03 -14.06
CA MET A 1 6.53 -21.64 -14.56
C MET A 1 6.68 -20.71 -13.36
N SER A 2 7.34 -19.57 -13.53
CA SER A 2 7.41 -18.53 -12.49
C SER A 2 6.02 -17.97 -12.20
N LYS A 3 5.73 -17.63 -10.93
CA LYS A 3 4.52 -16.91 -10.61
C LYS A 3 4.66 -15.44 -11.05
N HIS A 4 3.55 -14.83 -11.45
CA HIS A 4 3.49 -13.41 -11.80
C HIS A 4 2.86 -12.62 -10.66
N ALA A 5 3.49 -11.51 -10.28
CA ALA A 5 2.97 -10.59 -9.28
C ALA A 5 2.79 -9.19 -9.87
N LEU A 6 1.64 -8.57 -9.59
CA LEU A 6 1.34 -7.18 -9.95
C LEU A 6 1.31 -6.32 -8.69
N ILE A 7 2.12 -5.27 -8.65
CA ILE A 7 2.22 -4.35 -7.52
C ILE A 7 1.74 -2.97 -7.95
N THR A 8 0.70 -2.45 -7.31
CA THR A 8 0.35 -1.03 -7.40
C THR A 8 1.16 -0.25 -6.36
N GLY A 9 1.57 0.99 -6.66
CA GLY A 9 2.43 1.75 -5.75
C GLY A 9 3.86 1.23 -5.64
N ILE A 10 4.36 0.55 -6.67
CA ILE A 10 5.67 -0.13 -6.68
C ILE A 10 6.86 0.80 -6.39
N THR A 11 6.79 2.07 -6.73
CA THR A 11 7.86 3.06 -6.50
C THR A 11 7.93 3.58 -5.06
N GLY A 12 6.91 3.25 -4.25
CA GLY A 12 6.84 3.61 -2.83
C GLY A 12 7.79 2.79 -1.95
N GLN A 13 7.77 3.07 -0.64
CA GLN A 13 8.57 2.35 0.35
C GLN A 13 8.29 0.84 0.28
N ASP A 14 7.06 0.44 0.57
CA ASP A 14 6.69 -0.99 0.67
C ASP A 14 6.72 -1.68 -0.69
N GLY A 15 6.23 -1.00 -1.74
CA GLY A 15 6.26 -1.55 -3.10
C GLY A 15 7.66 -1.92 -3.57
N SER A 16 8.67 -1.11 -3.23
CA SER A 16 10.06 -1.36 -3.60
C SER A 16 10.68 -2.54 -2.85
N TYR A 17 10.43 -2.68 -1.53
CA TYR A 17 10.90 -3.84 -0.78
C TYR A 17 10.16 -5.12 -1.16
N LEU A 18 8.86 -5.00 -1.45
CA LEU A 18 8.08 -6.16 -1.93
C LEU A 18 8.58 -6.63 -3.30
N ALA A 19 8.89 -5.70 -4.21
CA ALA A 19 9.45 -6.04 -5.51
C ALA A 19 10.78 -6.79 -5.37
N GLU A 20 11.69 -6.34 -4.50
CA GLU A 20 12.93 -7.03 -4.20
C GLU A 20 12.68 -8.45 -3.67
N LEU A 21 11.80 -8.58 -2.65
CA LEU A 21 11.45 -9.88 -2.07
C LEU A 21 10.88 -10.84 -3.12
N LEU A 22 9.96 -10.38 -3.97
CA LEU A 22 9.33 -11.24 -4.97
C LEU A 22 10.32 -11.66 -6.08
N LEU A 23 11.22 -10.76 -6.49
CA LEU A 23 12.31 -11.11 -7.40
C LEU A 23 13.24 -12.19 -6.80
N GLU A 24 13.58 -12.08 -5.51
CA GLU A 24 14.35 -13.09 -4.78
C GLU A 24 13.63 -14.44 -4.68
N GLN A 25 12.29 -14.42 -4.61
CA GLN A 25 11.45 -15.63 -4.62
C GLN A 25 11.21 -16.20 -6.04
N GLY A 26 11.80 -15.58 -7.07
CA GLY A 26 11.70 -16.07 -8.46
C GLY A 26 10.40 -15.70 -9.18
N TYR A 27 9.69 -14.67 -8.73
CA TYR A 27 8.52 -14.15 -9.45
C TYR A 27 8.94 -13.30 -10.64
N GLU A 28 8.06 -13.25 -11.65
CA GLU A 28 8.02 -12.18 -12.63
C GLU A 28 7.21 -11.02 -12.04
N VAL A 29 7.88 -9.87 -11.86
CA VAL A 29 7.30 -8.70 -11.17
C VAL A 29 6.84 -7.66 -12.17
N TYR A 30 5.55 -7.31 -12.08
CA TYR A 30 4.91 -6.24 -12.81
C TYR A 30 4.59 -5.09 -11.86
N GLY A 31 4.87 -3.85 -12.27
CA GLY A 31 4.64 -2.67 -11.46
C GLY A 31 3.72 -1.68 -12.16
N ILE A 32 2.65 -1.26 -11.49
CA ILE A 32 1.81 -0.17 -11.97
C ILE A 32 2.45 1.18 -11.60
N MET A 33 2.62 2.01 -12.62
CA MET A 33 3.04 3.41 -12.50
C MET A 33 2.01 4.34 -13.16
N ARG A 34 1.74 5.49 -12.54
CA ARG A 34 0.98 6.54 -13.21
C ARG A 34 1.84 7.19 -14.29
N ARG A 35 1.20 7.55 -15.39
CA ARG A 35 1.90 8.26 -16.45
C ARG A 35 2.21 9.70 -16.02
N ASN A 36 3.48 10.04 -15.97
CA ASN A 36 3.98 11.39 -15.72
C ASN A 36 4.79 11.88 -16.93
N SER A 37 4.95 13.20 -17.07
CA SER A 37 5.79 13.80 -18.12
C SER A 37 7.27 13.44 -17.99
N VAL A 38 7.73 13.24 -16.76
CA VAL A 38 9.08 12.76 -16.45
C VAL A 38 8.93 11.41 -15.76
N VAL A 39 9.63 10.40 -16.26
CA VAL A 39 9.61 9.06 -15.63
C VAL A 39 10.51 9.10 -14.41
N ASP A 40 9.95 8.72 -13.27
CA ASP A 40 10.66 8.57 -12.00
C ASP A 40 10.37 7.19 -11.42
N TYR A 41 11.38 6.35 -11.35
CA TYR A 41 11.27 5.01 -10.78
C TYR A 41 11.40 4.99 -9.24
N GLY A 42 11.68 6.13 -8.61
CA GLY A 42 11.74 6.25 -7.16
C GLY A 42 12.63 5.19 -6.51
N ASN A 43 12.07 4.48 -5.54
CA ASN A 43 12.83 3.48 -4.75
C ASN A 43 13.18 2.19 -5.52
N VAL A 44 12.70 1.98 -6.76
CA VAL A 44 13.03 0.78 -7.58
C VAL A 44 14.04 1.04 -8.69
N GLU A 45 14.64 2.25 -8.75
CA GLU A 45 15.63 2.63 -9.78
C GLU A 45 16.72 1.57 -9.96
N HIS A 46 17.23 1.01 -8.86
CA HIS A 46 18.33 0.03 -8.85
C HIS A 46 17.96 -1.38 -9.34
N ILE A 47 16.67 -1.69 -9.47
CA ILE A 47 16.15 -2.97 -9.97
C ILE A 47 15.20 -2.81 -11.16
N LYS A 48 15.08 -1.62 -11.73
CA LYS A 48 14.10 -1.30 -12.77
C LYS A 48 14.16 -2.21 -13.99
N GLU A 49 15.35 -2.67 -14.37
CA GLU A 49 15.56 -3.57 -15.53
C GLU A 49 15.01 -5.00 -15.28
N LYS A 50 14.64 -5.32 -14.05
CA LYS A 50 14.05 -6.61 -13.64
C LYS A 50 12.54 -6.55 -13.47
N ILE A 51 11.92 -5.38 -13.69
CA ILE A 51 10.50 -5.12 -13.46
C ILE A 51 9.82 -4.76 -14.77
N HIS A 52 8.67 -5.34 -15.02
CA HIS A 52 7.81 -4.98 -16.16
C HIS A 52 6.86 -3.85 -15.73
N PHE A 53 7.13 -2.63 -16.16
CA PHE A 53 6.30 -1.48 -15.83
C PHE A 53 5.09 -1.36 -16.75
N ILE A 54 3.91 -1.11 -16.16
CA ILE A 54 2.64 -0.90 -16.87
C ILE A 54 2.07 0.45 -16.42
N TYR A 55 1.70 1.31 -17.38
CA TYR A 55 1.03 2.57 -17.07
C TYR A 55 -0.46 2.33 -16.85
N ALA A 56 -0.91 2.58 -15.61
CA ALA A 56 -2.31 2.52 -15.22
C ALA A 56 -2.59 3.46 -14.03
N ASP A 57 -3.86 3.76 -13.80
CA ASP A 57 -4.31 4.60 -12.69
C ASP A 57 -5.42 3.89 -11.92
N MET A 58 -5.39 4.00 -10.57
CA MET A 58 -6.41 3.40 -9.70
C MET A 58 -7.81 3.96 -9.97
N THR A 59 -7.91 5.15 -10.52
CA THR A 59 -9.19 5.80 -10.88
C THR A 59 -9.71 5.39 -12.26
N ASP A 60 -8.94 4.66 -13.05
CA ASP A 60 -9.29 4.20 -14.39
C ASP A 60 -9.33 2.67 -14.47
N VAL A 61 -10.53 2.10 -14.31
CA VAL A 61 -10.75 0.65 -14.35
C VAL A 61 -10.32 0.01 -15.68
N ILE A 62 -10.38 0.74 -16.80
CA ILE A 62 -9.98 0.20 -18.12
C ILE A 62 -8.48 -0.04 -18.16
N SER A 63 -7.69 0.88 -17.63
CA SER A 63 -6.23 0.71 -17.52
C SER A 63 -5.85 -0.44 -16.58
N LEU A 64 -6.59 -0.64 -15.48
CA LEU A 64 -6.38 -1.76 -14.55
C LEU A 64 -6.74 -3.11 -15.19
N ILE A 65 -7.83 -3.20 -15.95
CA ILE A 65 -8.17 -4.39 -16.74
C ILE A 65 -7.07 -4.71 -17.76
N SER A 66 -6.53 -3.68 -18.43
CA SER A 66 -5.41 -3.86 -19.33
C SER A 66 -4.16 -4.37 -18.60
N ALA A 67 -3.85 -3.81 -17.42
CA ALA A 67 -2.72 -4.25 -16.62
C ALA A 67 -2.85 -5.71 -16.19
N MET A 68 -4.05 -6.15 -15.78
CA MET A 68 -4.33 -7.55 -15.46
C MET A 68 -4.16 -8.48 -16.66
N ARG A 69 -4.61 -8.04 -17.85
CA ARG A 69 -4.44 -8.81 -19.12
C ARG A 69 -2.98 -8.93 -19.54
N ILE A 70 -2.18 -7.88 -19.36
CA ILE A 70 -0.76 -7.89 -19.70
C ILE A 70 0.03 -8.75 -18.71
N SER A 71 -0.16 -8.55 -17.41
CA SER A 71 0.61 -9.25 -16.37
C SER A 71 0.19 -10.69 -16.19
N GLN A 72 -1.07 -11.04 -16.46
CA GLN A 72 -1.64 -12.35 -16.09
C GLN A 72 -1.30 -12.73 -14.65
N ALA A 73 -1.35 -11.74 -13.74
CA ALA A 73 -0.87 -11.88 -12.38
C ALA A 73 -1.56 -13.00 -11.60
N ASP A 74 -0.78 -13.83 -10.92
CA ASP A 74 -1.25 -14.83 -9.96
C ASP A 74 -1.52 -14.19 -8.59
N GLU A 75 -0.80 -13.10 -8.31
CA GLU A 75 -0.89 -12.34 -7.07
C GLU A 75 -0.91 -10.84 -7.36
N VAL A 76 -1.84 -10.11 -6.75
CA VAL A 76 -1.92 -8.65 -6.82
C VAL A 76 -1.73 -8.06 -5.43
N TYR A 77 -0.80 -7.13 -5.30
CA TYR A 77 -0.53 -6.38 -4.08
C TYR A 77 -0.94 -4.92 -4.29
N ASN A 78 -2.06 -4.53 -3.68
CA ASN A 78 -2.58 -3.17 -3.82
C ASN A 78 -2.05 -2.25 -2.73
N LEU A 79 -0.93 -1.58 -3.04
CA LEU A 79 -0.23 -0.66 -2.14
C LEU A 79 -0.37 0.81 -2.54
N ALA A 80 -0.92 1.08 -3.74
CA ALA A 80 -1.16 2.45 -4.19
C ALA A 80 -2.18 3.16 -3.30
N ALA A 81 -1.81 4.33 -2.82
CA ALA A 81 -2.67 5.17 -1.98
C ALA A 81 -2.20 6.63 -1.98
N GLN A 82 -3.11 7.55 -1.66
CA GLN A 82 -2.75 8.83 -1.09
C GLN A 82 -2.54 8.61 0.41
N SER A 83 -1.31 8.34 0.85
CA SER A 83 -1.02 7.80 2.19
C SER A 83 -0.70 8.85 3.26
N PHE A 84 -0.56 10.12 2.89
CA PHE A 84 -0.29 11.20 3.85
C PHE A 84 -1.60 11.74 4.43
N VAL A 85 -1.86 11.42 5.70
CA VAL A 85 -3.13 11.72 6.38
C VAL A 85 -3.48 13.21 6.32
N ALA A 86 -2.50 14.12 6.47
CA ALA A 86 -2.78 15.56 6.43
C ALA A 86 -3.37 16.00 5.08
N THR A 87 -2.83 15.51 3.95
CA THR A 87 -3.35 15.81 2.62
C THR A 87 -4.79 15.36 2.42
N SER A 88 -5.25 14.32 3.13
CA SER A 88 -6.64 13.86 3.01
C SER A 88 -7.68 14.90 3.47
N TRP A 89 -7.29 15.85 4.33
CA TRP A 89 -8.15 16.94 4.74
C TRP A 89 -8.26 18.04 3.68
N GLU A 90 -7.19 18.22 2.89
CA GLU A 90 -7.14 19.20 1.80
C GLU A 90 -7.73 18.64 0.50
N GLN A 91 -7.59 17.32 0.29
CA GLN A 91 -8.00 16.63 -0.93
C GLN A 91 -8.86 15.38 -0.61
N PRO A 92 -10.01 15.53 0.08
CA PRO A 92 -10.80 14.38 0.53
C PRO A 92 -11.41 13.59 -0.63
N LEU A 93 -11.78 14.23 -1.74
CA LEU A 93 -12.36 13.55 -2.91
C LEU A 93 -11.30 12.72 -3.62
N ALA A 94 -10.14 13.28 -3.92
CA ALA A 94 -9.04 12.55 -4.55
C ALA A 94 -8.59 11.35 -3.69
N THR A 95 -8.55 11.54 -2.35
CA THR A 95 -8.27 10.45 -1.41
C THR A 95 -9.33 9.35 -1.50
N ALA A 96 -10.61 9.69 -1.56
CA ALA A 96 -11.69 8.71 -1.69
C ALA A 96 -11.65 7.99 -3.04
N GLU A 97 -11.41 8.70 -4.13
CA GLU A 97 -11.31 8.10 -5.46
C GLU A 97 -10.18 7.08 -5.56
N ILE A 98 -9.01 7.38 -5.00
CA ILE A 98 -7.83 6.50 -5.06
C ILE A 98 -7.94 5.37 -4.02
N ASP A 99 -8.16 5.73 -2.74
CA ASP A 99 -7.99 4.83 -1.60
C ASP A 99 -9.24 3.98 -1.30
N ALA A 100 -10.41 4.40 -1.79
CA ALA A 100 -11.66 3.67 -1.66
C ALA A 100 -12.10 3.09 -3.01
N LEU A 101 -12.55 3.92 -3.96
CA LEU A 101 -13.08 3.46 -5.24
C LEU A 101 -12.00 2.75 -6.08
N GLY A 102 -10.74 3.17 -6.01
CA GLY A 102 -9.63 2.49 -6.66
C GLY A 102 -9.47 1.04 -6.24
N VAL A 103 -9.78 0.69 -4.99
CA VAL A 103 -9.78 -0.71 -4.52
C VAL A 103 -10.88 -1.51 -5.24
N THR A 104 -12.08 -0.94 -5.37
CA THR A 104 -13.18 -1.58 -6.12
C THR A 104 -12.80 -1.76 -7.58
N ASN A 105 -12.19 -0.75 -8.22
CA ASN A 105 -11.73 -0.84 -9.60
C ASN A 105 -10.73 -1.99 -9.80
N MET A 106 -9.79 -2.17 -8.87
CA MET A 106 -8.82 -3.28 -8.94
C MET A 106 -9.49 -4.65 -8.76
N LEU A 107 -10.40 -4.78 -7.78
CA LEU A 107 -11.17 -5.99 -7.56
C LEU A 107 -12.03 -6.36 -8.78
N GLU A 108 -12.68 -5.38 -9.43
CA GLU A 108 -13.42 -5.59 -10.67
C GLU A 108 -12.51 -6.01 -11.84
N ALA A 109 -11.30 -5.42 -11.94
CA ALA A 109 -10.33 -5.83 -12.95
C ALA A 109 -9.88 -7.29 -12.76
N ILE A 110 -9.64 -7.71 -11.50
CA ILE A 110 -9.31 -9.10 -11.15
C ILE A 110 -10.47 -10.02 -11.53
N ARG A 111 -11.68 -9.68 -11.07
CA ARG A 111 -12.89 -10.48 -11.32
C ARG A 111 -13.18 -10.68 -12.82
N ALA A 112 -12.92 -9.65 -13.63
CA ALA A 112 -13.13 -9.67 -15.06
C ALA A 112 -12.07 -10.44 -15.86
N VAL A 113 -10.84 -10.52 -15.37
CA VAL A 113 -9.71 -11.07 -16.15
C VAL A 113 -9.20 -12.40 -15.61
N LYS A 114 -9.00 -12.49 -14.29
CA LYS A 114 -8.41 -13.68 -13.65
C LYS A 114 -8.94 -13.83 -12.21
N PRO A 115 -10.18 -14.30 -12.02
CA PRO A 115 -10.82 -14.37 -10.71
C PRO A 115 -10.12 -15.32 -9.71
N GLU A 116 -9.25 -16.21 -10.17
CA GLU A 116 -8.41 -17.06 -9.33
C GLU A 116 -7.16 -16.35 -8.79
N CYS A 117 -6.91 -15.11 -9.21
CA CYS A 117 -5.79 -14.29 -8.71
C CYS A 117 -5.96 -13.99 -7.22
N ARG A 118 -4.88 -14.10 -6.46
CA ARG A 118 -4.85 -13.76 -5.04
C ARG A 118 -4.61 -12.26 -4.87
N PHE A 119 -5.43 -11.63 -4.07
CA PHE A 119 -5.42 -10.17 -3.87
C PHE A 119 -5.09 -9.80 -2.43
N TYR A 120 -4.09 -8.94 -2.25
CA TYR A 120 -3.75 -8.30 -0.98
C TYR A 120 -4.11 -6.82 -1.03
N GLN A 121 -4.89 -6.35 -0.04
CA GLN A 121 -5.19 -4.94 0.20
C GLN A 121 -4.38 -4.41 1.37
N ALA A 122 -3.62 -3.35 1.15
CA ALA A 122 -3.00 -2.59 2.23
C ALA A 122 -4.07 -1.76 2.97
N SER A 123 -4.53 -2.26 4.10
CA SER A 123 -5.36 -1.53 5.06
C SER A 123 -4.46 -0.76 6.05
N THR A 124 -5.01 -0.12 7.07
CA THR A 124 -4.25 0.76 7.96
C THR A 124 -4.79 0.75 9.39
N SER A 125 -3.93 0.94 10.38
CA SER A 125 -4.34 1.21 11.78
C SER A 125 -5.13 2.50 11.95
N GLU A 126 -5.08 3.44 11.00
CA GLU A 126 -5.90 4.67 11.00
C GLU A 126 -7.41 4.39 10.92
N MET A 127 -7.80 3.16 10.53
CA MET A 127 -9.20 2.71 10.61
C MET A 127 -9.70 2.65 12.06
N PHE A 128 -8.85 2.31 13.03
CA PHE A 128 -9.21 2.31 14.45
C PHE A 128 -9.47 3.71 14.99
N GLY A 129 -8.74 4.71 14.52
CA GLY A 129 -8.95 6.13 14.81
C GLY A 129 -9.11 6.45 16.30
N LEU A 130 -10.35 6.72 16.75
CA LEU A 130 -10.69 6.82 18.17
C LEU A 130 -10.81 5.40 18.73
N VAL A 131 -9.71 4.86 19.23
CA VAL A 131 -9.59 3.47 19.68
C VAL A 131 -10.66 3.12 20.72
N GLN A 132 -11.42 2.06 20.46
CA GLN A 132 -12.55 1.63 21.29
C GLN A 132 -12.15 0.62 22.37
N GLU A 133 -11.04 -0.11 22.17
CA GLU A 133 -10.50 -1.07 23.15
C GLU A 133 -8.97 -1.20 23.01
N MET A 134 -8.30 -1.60 24.07
CA MET A 134 -6.86 -1.88 24.11
C MET A 134 -6.58 -3.18 24.88
N PRO A 135 -5.72 -4.08 24.33
CA PRO A 135 -5.09 -4.00 23.00
C PRO A 135 -6.10 -4.13 21.88
N GLN A 136 -5.76 -3.56 20.70
CA GLN A 136 -6.56 -3.74 19.48
C GLN A 136 -6.38 -5.16 18.93
N THR A 137 -7.45 -5.68 18.35
CA THR A 137 -7.50 -6.96 17.64
C THR A 137 -8.23 -6.76 16.30
N GLU A 138 -8.28 -7.78 15.47
CA GLU A 138 -9.03 -7.78 14.21
C GLU A 138 -10.56 -7.62 14.43
N LYS A 139 -11.02 -7.79 15.68
CA LYS A 139 -12.43 -7.62 16.08
C LYS A 139 -12.73 -6.27 16.71
N THR A 140 -11.70 -5.47 17.01
CA THR A 140 -11.86 -4.14 17.58
C THR A 140 -12.68 -3.26 16.64
N PRO A 141 -13.76 -2.60 17.12
CA PRO A 141 -14.56 -1.72 16.27
C PRO A 141 -13.76 -0.58 15.66
N PHE A 142 -13.93 -0.32 14.39
CA PHE A 142 -13.31 0.78 13.69
C PHE A 142 -14.04 2.10 13.95
N TYR A 143 -13.29 3.18 14.17
CA TYR A 143 -13.82 4.53 14.34
C TYR A 143 -12.85 5.56 13.72
N PRO A 144 -12.73 5.59 12.36
CA PRO A 144 -11.75 6.44 11.68
C PRO A 144 -11.97 7.93 11.99
N ARG A 145 -10.87 8.69 12.06
CA ARG A 145 -10.88 10.10 12.42
C ARG A 145 -10.29 11.01 11.34
N SER A 146 -10.10 10.49 10.13
CA SER A 146 -9.63 11.25 8.97
C SER A 146 -10.30 10.76 7.68
N PRO A 147 -10.39 11.60 6.62
CA PRO A 147 -10.86 11.15 5.31
C PRO A 147 -10.05 9.97 4.77
N TYR A 148 -8.74 9.94 5.01
CA TYR A 148 -7.87 8.79 4.70
C TYR A 148 -8.33 7.52 5.41
N GLY A 149 -8.53 7.58 6.74
CA GLY A 149 -8.98 6.41 7.52
C GLY A 149 -10.34 5.90 7.06
N VAL A 150 -11.29 6.80 6.69
CA VAL A 150 -12.60 6.43 6.14
C VAL A 150 -12.46 5.75 4.77
N ALA A 151 -11.63 6.30 3.87
CA ALA A 151 -11.40 5.71 2.56
C ALA A 151 -10.76 4.32 2.65
N LYS A 152 -9.77 4.16 3.53
CA LYS A 152 -9.11 2.87 3.80
C LYS A 152 -10.06 1.86 4.44
N LEU A 153 -10.97 2.30 5.32
CA LEU A 153 -12.01 1.46 5.90
C LEU A 153 -12.98 0.93 4.83
N TYR A 154 -13.37 1.78 3.87
CA TYR A 154 -14.12 1.30 2.71
C TYR A 154 -13.35 0.23 1.96
N GLY A 155 -12.07 0.48 1.63
CA GLY A 155 -11.20 -0.48 0.94
C GLY A 155 -11.08 -1.83 1.67
N HIS A 156 -10.97 -1.81 3.00
CA HIS A 156 -10.96 -3.00 3.84
C HIS A 156 -12.28 -3.79 3.71
N TRP A 157 -13.41 -3.14 3.91
CA TRP A 157 -14.72 -3.80 3.87
C TRP A 157 -15.12 -4.26 2.48
N ILE A 158 -14.80 -3.52 1.42
CA ILE A 158 -15.12 -3.98 0.06
C ILE A 158 -14.27 -5.19 -0.33
N THR A 159 -13.03 -5.29 0.12
CA THR A 159 -12.17 -6.47 -0.07
C THR A 159 -12.80 -7.70 0.57
N LYS A 160 -13.24 -7.59 1.82
CA LYS A 160 -13.95 -8.65 2.53
C LYS A 160 -15.27 -9.02 1.83
N ASN A 161 -16.04 -8.03 1.38
CA ASN A 161 -17.28 -8.24 0.66
C ASN A 161 -17.06 -9.05 -0.63
N TYR A 162 -16.01 -8.73 -1.41
CA TYR A 162 -15.70 -9.47 -2.64
C TYR A 162 -15.22 -10.90 -2.35
N ARG A 163 -14.49 -11.11 -1.27
CA ARG A 163 -14.15 -12.45 -0.79
C ARG A 163 -15.40 -13.29 -0.49
N GLU A 164 -16.35 -12.73 0.26
CA GLU A 164 -17.55 -13.44 0.71
C GLU A 164 -18.60 -13.59 -0.39
N SER A 165 -18.77 -12.58 -1.26
CA SER A 165 -19.81 -12.57 -2.27
C SER A 165 -19.43 -13.23 -3.59
N TYR A 166 -18.16 -13.14 -3.99
CA TYR A 166 -17.66 -13.65 -5.27
C TYR A 166 -16.66 -14.79 -5.13
N GLY A 167 -16.28 -15.17 -3.91
CA GLY A 167 -15.32 -16.24 -3.67
C GLY A 167 -13.89 -15.91 -4.08
N LEU A 168 -13.53 -14.62 -4.21
CA LEU A 168 -12.16 -14.23 -4.53
C LEU A 168 -11.23 -14.55 -3.36
N PHE A 169 -10.01 -14.98 -3.66
CA PHE A 169 -8.96 -15.01 -2.64
C PHE A 169 -8.48 -13.59 -2.37
N ALA A 170 -9.11 -12.89 -1.45
CA ALA A 170 -8.82 -11.49 -1.13
C ALA A 170 -8.67 -11.32 0.38
N CYS A 171 -7.59 -10.68 0.82
CA CYS A 171 -7.29 -10.40 2.23
C CYS A 171 -6.77 -8.98 2.42
N SER A 172 -6.90 -8.46 3.63
CA SER A 172 -6.50 -7.11 4.02
C SER A 172 -5.51 -7.15 5.19
N GLY A 173 -4.29 -6.67 4.98
CA GLY A 173 -3.35 -6.49 6.10
C GLY A 173 -3.58 -5.17 6.82
N ILE A 174 -3.85 -5.20 8.12
CA ILE A 174 -4.00 -3.99 8.94
C ILE A 174 -2.63 -3.49 9.35
N LEU A 175 -2.09 -2.56 8.56
CA LEU A 175 -0.74 -2.06 8.73
C LEU A 175 -0.68 -0.99 9.82
N PHE A 176 0.21 -1.19 10.79
CA PHE A 176 0.62 -0.17 11.75
C PHE A 176 1.79 0.66 11.17
N ASN A 177 2.36 1.56 11.97
CA ASN A 177 3.46 2.39 11.50
C ASN A 177 4.70 1.54 11.20
N HIS A 178 5.17 1.57 9.98
CA HIS A 178 6.37 0.86 9.56
C HIS A 178 7.23 1.74 8.68
N GLU A 179 8.50 1.71 8.95
CA GLU A 179 9.43 2.71 8.50
C GLU A 179 10.66 2.06 7.88
N SER A 180 11.40 2.87 7.12
CA SER A 180 12.71 2.51 6.59
C SER A 180 13.43 3.76 6.09
N GLU A 181 14.64 3.58 5.58
CA GLU A 181 15.39 4.60 4.88
C GLU A 181 14.72 5.09 3.57
N ARG A 182 13.70 4.35 3.07
CA ARG A 182 12.90 4.70 1.87
C ARG A 182 11.61 5.47 2.18
N ARG A 183 11.38 5.80 3.44
CA ARG A 183 10.19 6.55 3.86
C ARG A 183 10.19 7.96 3.29
N GLY A 184 9.03 8.51 2.93
CA GLY A 184 8.87 9.89 2.48
C GLY A 184 9.31 10.89 3.55
N LEU A 185 9.85 12.04 3.13
CA LEU A 185 10.38 13.08 4.03
C LEU A 185 9.32 13.75 4.92
N GLU A 186 8.07 13.69 4.53
CA GLU A 186 6.92 14.20 5.28
C GLU A 186 6.58 13.36 6.52
N PHE A 187 7.01 12.10 6.57
CA PHE A 187 6.76 11.20 7.69
C PHE A 187 7.77 11.41 8.82
N VAL A 188 7.30 11.30 10.06
CA VAL A 188 8.02 11.75 11.26
C VAL A 188 9.41 11.14 11.40
N THR A 189 9.59 9.86 11.16
CA THR A 189 10.89 9.19 11.31
C THR A 189 11.92 9.72 10.28
N ARG A 190 11.51 9.82 9.01
CA ARG A 190 12.38 10.34 7.96
C ARG A 190 12.59 11.84 8.12
N LYS A 191 11.58 12.59 8.55
CA LYS A 191 11.70 14.02 8.90
C LYS A 191 12.79 14.23 9.97
N ILE A 192 12.76 13.41 11.03
CA ILE A 192 13.74 13.49 12.13
C ILE A 192 15.15 13.15 11.63
N THR A 193 15.32 12.00 10.98
CA THR A 193 16.66 11.57 10.53
C THR A 193 17.28 12.54 9.53
N ASN A 194 16.48 13.08 8.61
CA ASN A 194 16.93 14.12 7.67
C ASN A 194 17.31 15.41 8.40
N ALA A 195 16.47 15.87 9.34
CA ALA A 195 16.75 17.08 10.12
C ALA A 195 18.04 16.93 10.95
N VAL A 196 18.23 15.80 11.63
CA VAL A 196 19.45 15.52 12.40
C VAL A 196 20.69 15.61 11.52
N ALA A 197 20.67 15.01 10.32
CA ALA A 197 21.77 15.08 9.38
C ALA A 197 22.05 16.54 8.95
N ARG A 198 21.00 17.31 8.64
CA ARG A 198 21.11 18.72 8.22
C ARG A 198 21.60 19.62 9.35
N ILE A 199 21.17 19.40 10.60
CA ILE A 199 21.66 20.12 11.78
C ILE A 199 23.15 19.83 11.98
N LYS A 200 23.56 18.56 11.86
CA LYS A 200 24.96 18.17 11.98
C LYS A 200 25.85 18.83 10.92
N LEU A 201 25.32 19.06 9.73
CA LEU A 201 26.02 19.75 8.63
C LEU A 201 25.95 21.28 8.72
N GLY A 202 25.28 21.84 9.73
CA GLY A 202 25.13 23.29 9.93
C GLY A 202 24.21 23.99 8.90
N VAL A 203 23.34 23.23 8.18
CA VAL A 203 22.41 23.78 7.18
C VAL A 203 20.98 23.90 7.71
N GLN A 204 20.77 23.55 8.96
CA GLN A 204 19.51 23.68 9.71
C GLN A 204 19.84 23.77 11.20
N ASP A 205 19.06 24.49 11.99
CA ASP A 205 19.31 24.71 13.43
C ASP A 205 18.37 23.92 14.34
N HIS A 206 17.15 23.61 13.89
CA HIS A 206 16.17 22.87 14.69
C HIS A 206 15.25 22.00 13.81
N VAL A 207 14.42 21.16 14.45
CA VAL A 207 13.32 20.43 13.83
C VAL A 207 12.04 20.69 14.62
N GLU A 208 10.96 21.03 13.91
CA GLU A 208 9.64 21.18 14.50
C GLU A 208 8.91 19.83 14.47
N LEU A 209 8.46 19.38 15.63
CA LEU A 209 7.66 18.17 15.79
C LEU A 209 6.30 18.54 16.39
N GLY A 210 5.27 17.77 16.05
CA GLY A 210 3.94 17.91 16.61
C GLY A 210 3.84 17.34 18.03
N ASN A 211 2.78 16.58 18.31
CA ASN A 211 2.56 15.98 19.63
C ASN A 211 3.64 14.95 19.96
N MET A 212 4.50 15.26 20.91
CA MET A 212 5.61 14.42 21.37
C MET A 212 5.16 13.23 22.25
N ASP A 213 3.95 13.29 22.82
CA ASP A 213 3.41 12.25 23.70
C ASP A 213 2.67 11.13 22.94
N SER A 214 2.55 11.27 21.62
CA SER A 214 1.87 10.28 20.78
C SER A 214 2.62 8.94 20.79
N LYS A 215 1.92 7.89 21.17
CA LYS A 215 2.43 6.51 21.10
C LYS A 215 2.06 5.88 19.78
N ARG A 216 2.96 5.08 19.22
CA ARG A 216 2.77 4.34 17.96
C ARG A 216 3.41 2.95 18.09
N ASP A 217 2.84 2.00 17.37
CA ASP A 217 3.49 0.71 17.12
C ASP A 217 4.39 0.86 15.89
N TRP A 218 5.67 0.51 16.05
CA TRP A 218 6.68 0.70 15.03
C TRP A 218 7.25 -0.62 14.54
N GLY A 219 7.28 -0.80 13.23
CA GLY A 219 7.92 -1.92 12.58
C GLY A 219 8.85 -1.47 11.45
N HIS A 220 9.52 -2.42 10.83
CA HIS A 220 10.34 -2.18 9.64
C HIS A 220 9.62 -2.70 8.39
N SER A 221 9.64 -1.93 7.29
CA SER A 221 8.94 -2.28 6.04
C SER A 221 9.28 -3.65 5.48
N LYS A 222 10.51 -4.13 5.66
CA LYS A 222 10.91 -5.49 5.22
C LYS A 222 10.12 -6.60 5.92
N ASP A 223 9.80 -6.43 7.20
CA ASP A 223 9.01 -7.41 7.94
C ASP A 223 7.56 -7.39 7.47
N TYR A 224 7.02 -6.18 7.22
CA TYR A 224 5.66 -6.00 6.73
C TYR A 224 5.48 -6.59 5.33
N VAL A 225 6.38 -6.33 4.38
CA VAL A 225 6.24 -6.92 3.02
C VAL A 225 6.38 -8.43 3.02
N ARG A 226 7.18 -8.99 3.94
CA ARG A 226 7.24 -10.43 4.15
C ARG A 226 5.91 -10.98 4.66
N ALA A 227 5.25 -10.27 5.61
CA ALA A 227 3.93 -10.64 6.09
C ALA A 227 2.89 -10.57 4.96
N MET A 228 2.88 -9.51 4.14
CA MET A 228 2.00 -9.38 2.96
C MET A 228 2.12 -10.59 2.03
N TRP A 229 3.36 -10.98 1.70
CA TRP A 229 3.62 -12.15 0.87
C TRP A 229 3.11 -13.44 1.53
N LEU A 230 3.41 -13.66 2.82
CA LEU A 230 2.98 -14.84 3.57
C LEU A 230 1.45 -14.96 3.65
N MET A 231 0.70 -13.85 3.75
CA MET A 231 -0.76 -13.85 3.74
C MET A 231 -1.31 -14.42 2.43
N LEU A 232 -0.70 -14.09 1.29
CA LEU A 232 -1.11 -14.65 0.00
C LEU A 232 -0.62 -16.09 -0.24
N GLN A 233 0.24 -16.66 0.63
CA GLN A 233 0.64 -18.07 0.51
C GLN A 233 -0.25 -19.02 1.31
N GLN A 234 -1.21 -18.50 2.10
CA GLN A 234 -2.12 -19.34 2.90
C GLN A 234 -3.14 -20.09 2.03
N ASP A 235 -3.72 -21.16 2.57
CA ASP A 235 -4.76 -21.95 1.87
C ASP A 235 -6.09 -21.19 1.82
N LYS A 236 -6.36 -20.34 2.81
CA LYS A 236 -7.59 -19.54 2.93
C LYS A 236 -7.26 -18.07 3.17
N PRO A 237 -8.01 -17.15 2.54
CA PRO A 237 -7.84 -15.73 2.81
C PRO A 237 -8.41 -15.36 4.18
N ASP A 238 -7.65 -14.57 4.93
CA ASP A 238 -8.06 -13.94 6.18
C ASP A 238 -7.41 -12.55 6.32
N ASP A 239 -7.92 -11.70 7.25
CA ASP A 239 -7.46 -10.32 7.43
C ASP A 239 -6.57 -10.17 8.66
#